data_00220dc405fe0303f55079cdfce3a7bd
#
_entry.id   00220dc405fe0303f55079cdfce3a7bd
#
_cell.length_a   1.000
_cell.length_b   1.000
_cell.length_c   1.000
_cell.angle_alpha   90.00
_cell.angle_beta   90.00
_cell.angle_gamma   90.00
#
_symmetry.space_group_name_H-M   'P 1'
#
loop_
_entity.id
_entity.type
_entity.pdbx_description
1 polymer ?
#
loop_
_entity_poly.entity_id
_entity_poly.type
_entity_poly.pdbx_seq_one_letter_code
_entity_poly.pdbx_strand_id
1 'polypeptide(L)' 'MTYDEINIGDILIASPGDKAYRYKVTRKNDHSHSVTVHTVEEYDANLQRHVPCICNVYTVLPENFCRKIQKRAVVL' A
#
# COMPACT_ATOMS: atom_id res chain seq x y z
N MET A 1 -6.91 8.63 3.69
CA MET A 1 -7.61 8.35 2.41
C MET A 1 -9.02 7.87 2.70
N THR A 2 -9.93 8.07 1.79
CA THR A 2 -11.28 7.54 1.88
C THR A 2 -11.38 6.20 1.15
N TYR A 3 -12.38 5.41 1.50
CA TYR A 3 -12.62 4.11 0.87
C TYR A 3 -12.78 4.21 -0.66
N ASP A 4 -13.50 5.24 -1.13
CA ASP A 4 -13.77 5.41 -2.56
C ASP A 4 -12.53 5.81 -3.39
N GLU A 5 -11.53 6.39 -2.74
CA GLU A 5 -10.27 6.75 -3.41
C GLU A 5 -9.37 5.56 -3.68
N ILE A 6 -9.62 4.42 -3.01
CA ILE A 6 -8.77 3.24 -3.08
C ILE A 6 -9.34 2.25 -4.09
N ASN A 7 -8.48 1.76 -4.98
CA ASN A 7 -8.82 0.72 -5.96
C ASN A 7 -7.98 -0.53 -5.72
N ILE A 8 -8.54 -1.68 -6.10
CA ILE A 8 -7.78 -2.94 -6.08
C ILE A 8 -6.57 -2.80 -6.99
N GLY A 9 -5.39 -3.18 -6.49
CA GLY A 9 -4.12 -3.04 -7.18
C GLY A 9 -3.33 -1.80 -6.80
N ASP A 10 -3.94 -0.84 -6.09
CA ASP A 10 -3.24 0.34 -5.61
C ASP A 10 -2.14 -0.03 -4.60
N ILE A 11 -1.06 0.72 -4.62
CA ILE A 11 0.00 0.63 -3.63
C ILE A 11 -0.17 1.79 -2.64
N LEU A 12 -0.38 1.47 -1.37
CA LEU A 12 -0.66 2.44 -0.33
C LEU A 12 0.50 2.60 0.65
N ILE A 13 0.61 3.79 1.21
CA ILE A 13 1.60 4.12 2.25
C ILE A 13 0.85 4.59 3.49
N ALA A 14 1.12 3.95 4.63
CA ALA A 14 0.49 4.29 5.91
C ALA A 14 1.20 5.43 6.65
N SER A 15 2.41 5.78 6.24
CA SER A 15 3.22 6.82 6.87
C SER A 15 3.65 7.84 5.82
N PRO A 16 3.75 9.13 6.15
CA PRO A 16 4.17 10.15 5.18
C PRO A 16 5.62 10.04 4.74
N GLY A 17 6.45 9.25 5.44
CA GLY A 17 7.87 9.09 5.11
C GLY A 17 8.13 8.14 3.95
N ASP A 18 9.21 8.39 3.21
CA ASP A 18 9.59 7.53 2.08
C ASP A 18 10.09 6.14 2.50
N LYS A 19 10.39 5.98 3.79
CA LYS A 19 10.94 4.72 4.36
C LYS A 19 9.87 3.80 4.94
N ALA A 20 8.62 3.98 4.54
CA ALA A 20 7.51 3.17 5.02
C ALA A 20 7.35 1.90 4.19
N TYR A 21 6.71 0.91 4.79
CA TYR A 21 6.23 -0.26 4.06
C TYR A 21 5.29 0.15 2.95
N ARG A 22 5.30 -0.60 1.85
CA ARG A 22 4.35 -0.47 0.77
C ARG A 22 3.35 -1.61 0.81
N TYR A 23 2.07 -1.26 0.71
CA TYR A 23 0.95 -2.20 0.84
C TYR A 23 0.17 -2.23 -0.47
N LYS A 24 -0.04 -3.42 -1.02
CA LYS A 24 -0.87 -3.59 -2.21
C LYS A 24 -2.29 -3.96 -1.81
N VAL A 25 -3.27 -3.24 -2.33
CA VAL A 25 -4.68 -3.54 -2.12
C VAL A 25 -5.07 -4.74 -2.97
N THR A 26 -5.56 -5.79 -2.32
CA THR A 26 -6.02 -7.01 -2.99
C THR A 26 -7.52 -7.19 -2.92
N ARG A 27 -8.18 -6.55 -1.96
CA ARG A 27 -9.63 -6.66 -1.78
C ARG A 27 -10.19 -5.40 -1.13
N LYS A 28 -11.40 -5.04 -1.52
CA LYS A 28 -12.20 -4.01 -0.83
C LYS A 28 -13.39 -4.67 -0.17
N ASN A 29 -13.62 -4.35 1.08
CA ASN A 29 -14.69 -4.93 1.89
C ASN A 29 -15.79 -3.89 2.08
N ASP A 30 -16.83 -3.96 1.25
CA ASP A 30 -17.91 -2.95 1.23
C ASP A 30 -18.71 -2.89 2.53
N HIS A 31 -18.82 -4.00 3.21
CA HIS A 31 -19.60 -4.10 4.47
C HIS A 31 -18.99 -3.28 5.61
N SER A 32 -17.68 -3.34 5.73
CA SER A 32 -16.93 -2.67 6.80
C SER A 32 -16.22 -1.40 6.33
N HIS A 33 -16.29 -1.09 5.03
CA HIS A 33 -15.50 -0.03 4.39
C HIS A 33 -14.01 -0.13 4.72
N SER A 34 -13.51 -1.36 4.75
CA SER A 34 -12.10 -1.66 4.98
C SER A 34 -11.45 -2.23 3.72
N VAL A 35 -10.13 -2.27 3.72
CA VAL A 35 -9.36 -2.83 2.61
C VAL A 35 -8.45 -3.92 3.11
N THR A 36 -8.32 -4.98 2.33
CA THR A 36 -7.34 -6.03 2.57
C THR A 36 -6.10 -5.71 1.76
N VAL A 37 -4.96 -5.66 2.44
CA VAL A 37 -3.69 -5.29 1.84
C VAL A 37 -2.63 -6.33 2.15
N HIS A 38 -1.66 -6.44 1.25
CA HIS A 38 -0.46 -7.24 1.44
C HIS A 38 0.74 -6.31 1.51
N THR A 39 1.65 -6.56 2.45
CA THR A 39 2.97 -5.93 2.41
C THR A 39 3.72 -6.46 1.20
N VAL A 40 4.17 -5.59 0.34
CA VAL A 40 4.89 -5.99 -0.89
C VAL A 40 6.33 -5.54 -0.91
N GLU A 41 6.64 -4.43 -0.22
CA GLU A 41 7.99 -3.90 -0.13
C GLU A 41 8.24 -3.30 1.25
N GLU A 42 9.50 -3.42 1.71
CA GLU A 42 10.01 -2.74 2.89
C GLU A 42 11.21 -1.88 2.49
N TYR A 43 11.51 -0.85 3.28
CA TYR A 43 12.68 -0.02 3.03
C TYR A 43 13.92 -0.67 3.65
N ASP A 44 14.94 -0.91 2.84
CA ASP A 44 16.23 -1.39 3.30
C ASP A 44 17.20 -0.22 3.48
N ALA A 45 17.53 0.09 4.74
CA ALA A 45 18.41 1.20 5.07
C ALA A 45 19.83 0.99 4.56
N ASN A 46 20.30 -0.25 4.43
CA ASN A 46 21.63 -0.55 3.93
C ASN A 46 21.75 -0.32 2.43
N LEU A 47 20.69 -0.62 1.69
CA LEU A 47 20.62 -0.42 0.26
C LEU A 47 20.03 0.94 -0.13
N GLN A 48 19.45 1.65 0.83
CA GLN A 48 18.76 2.94 0.64
C GLN A 48 17.69 2.87 -0.45
N ARG A 49 16.93 1.77 -0.47
CA ARG A 49 15.83 1.55 -1.42
C ARG A 49 14.82 0.58 -0.85
N HIS A 50 13.64 0.55 -1.46
CA HIS A 50 12.64 -0.46 -1.16
C HIS A 50 13.02 -1.78 -1.84
N VAL A 51 12.84 -2.86 -1.09
CA VAL A 51 13.09 -4.23 -1.56
C VAL A 51 11.86 -5.09 -1.32
N PRO A 52 11.62 -6.11 -2.14
CA PRO A 52 10.54 -7.05 -1.90
C PRO A 52 10.66 -7.70 -0.53
N CYS A 53 9.54 -7.84 0.16
CA CYS A 53 9.50 -8.51 1.45
C CYS A 53 8.46 -9.62 1.47
N ILE A 54 8.50 -10.43 2.55
CA ILE A 54 7.53 -11.50 2.76
C ILE A 54 6.16 -10.85 2.98
N CYS A 55 5.16 -11.30 2.22
CA CYS A 55 3.82 -10.76 2.30
C CYS A 55 3.13 -11.14 3.62
N ASN A 56 2.71 -10.10 4.35
CA ASN A 56 1.75 -10.23 5.43
C ASN A 56 0.43 -9.63 4.95
N VAL A 57 -0.67 -10.20 5.40
CA VAL A 57 -2.01 -9.76 5.02
C VAL A 57 -2.64 -9.02 6.18
N TYR A 58 -3.17 -7.84 5.92
CA TYR A 58 -3.86 -7.03 6.91
C TYR A 58 -5.20 -6.55 6.38
N THR A 59 -6.17 -6.44 7.28
CA THR A 59 -7.42 -5.72 7.02
C THR A 59 -7.35 -4.40 7.76
N VAL A 60 -7.40 -3.29 7.04
CA VAL A 60 -7.12 -1.96 7.56
C VAL A 60 -8.19 -0.98 7.09
N LEU A 61 -8.52 -0.02 7.94
CA LEU A 61 -9.40 1.07 7.56
C LEU A 61 -8.65 2.06 6.64
N PRO A 62 -9.33 2.59 5.60
CA PRO A 62 -8.70 3.51 4.65
C PRO A 62 -8.04 4.74 5.29
N GLU A 63 -8.59 5.23 6.39
CA GLU A 63 -8.07 6.38 7.12
C GLU A 63 -6.67 6.19 7.69
N ASN A 64 -6.20 4.94 7.79
CA ASN A 64 -4.86 4.62 8.25
C ASN A 64 -3.78 4.81 7.17
N PHE A 65 -4.19 5.07 5.94
CA PHE A 65 -3.26 5.33 4.85
C PHE A 65 -3.17 6.82 4.54
N CYS A 66 -1.95 7.28 4.28
CA CYS A 66 -1.69 8.68 3.97
C CYS A 66 -1.89 8.99 2.49
N ARG A 67 -1.42 8.11 1.62
CA ARG A 67 -1.46 8.31 0.18
C ARG A 67 -1.27 7.01 -0.58
N LYS A 68 -1.52 7.05 -1.86
CA LYS A 68 -1.18 5.95 -2.78
C LYS A 68 -0.03 6.37 -3.68
N ILE A 69 0.79 5.39 -4.05
CA ILE A 69 1.83 5.58 -5.05
C ILE A 69 1.21 5.28 -6.41
N GLN A 70 1.28 6.23 -7.31
CA GLN A 70 0.92 5.97 -8.69
C GLN A 70 2.08 5.26 -9.37
N LYS A 71 1.84 4.04 -9.83
CA LYS A 71 2.74 3.41 -10.76
C LYS A 71 2.72 4.21 -12.05
N ARG A 72 3.86 4.81 -12.41
CA ARG A 72 4.03 5.26 -13.77
C ARG A 72 3.94 4.04 -14.68
N ALA A 73 3.00 4.05 -15.60
CA ALA A 73 3.03 3.14 -16.71
C ALA A 73 4.39 3.35 -17.42
N VAL A 74 5.20 2.31 -17.44
CA VAL A 74 6.42 2.35 -18.23
C VAL A 74 5.95 2.29 -19.67
N VAL A 75 5.99 3.43 -20.34
CA VAL A 75 5.81 3.47 -21.79
C VAL A 75 7.15 3.09 -22.41
N LEU A 76 7.18 1.92 -22.92
CA LEU A 76 8.32 1.49 -23.72
C LEU A 76 8.21 2.10 -25.12
#